data_25711e14a094ebe053920b37fecfec25
#
_entry.id   25711e14a094ebe053920b37fecfec25
#
_cell.length_a   1.000
_cell.length_b   1.000
_cell.length_c   1.000
_cell.angle_alpha   90.00
_cell.angle_beta   90.00
_cell.angle_gamma   90.00
#
_symmetry.space_group_name_H-M   'P 1'
#
loop_
_entity.id
_entity.type
_entity.pdbx_description
1 polymer ?
#
loop_
_entity_poly.entity_id
_entity_poly.type
_entity_poly.pdbx_seq_one_letter_code
_entity_poly.pdbx_strand_id
1 'polypeptide(L)'
;MRKNRKSISKRHQSKARPGPSQQAFDDICFIELEALKEHEEIRPDYLEQLKNEILSDGILKMPIAVDKNTYIILDGHHLLHALKKIGCKRIPVILFDYQSPEIEVIPWREDENITKEMIVQTALAGRRMPPKTSRHMILIKGELKHISILEKDINIPLDKLK
;
A
#
# COMPACT_ATOMS: atom_id res chain seq x y z
N MET A 1 41.89 -43.32 -30.92
CA MET A 1 41.11 -42.08 -31.12
C MET A 1 40.15 -41.91 -29.94
N ARG A 2 40.49 -41.07 -29.01
CA ARG A 2 39.58 -40.75 -27.86
C ARG A 2 38.88 -39.43 -28.16
N LYS A 3 37.53 -39.47 -28.28
CA LYS A 3 36.70 -38.25 -28.43
C LYS A 3 36.47 -37.64 -27.06
N ASN A 4 37.03 -36.44 -26.83
CA ASN A 4 36.72 -35.60 -25.69
C ASN A 4 35.29 -35.03 -25.81
N ARG A 5 34.40 -35.44 -24.93
CA ARG A 5 33.11 -34.76 -24.74
C ARG A 5 33.30 -33.67 -23.71
N LYS A 6 33.38 -32.41 -24.12
CA LYS A 6 33.26 -31.25 -23.24
C LYS A 6 31.81 -31.16 -22.78
N SER A 7 31.57 -31.41 -21.50
CA SER A 7 30.27 -31.10 -20.88
C SER A 7 30.16 -29.60 -20.69
N ILE A 8 29.22 -29.00 -21.40
CA ILE A 8 28.86 -27.58 -21.19
C ILE A 8 27.96 -27.52 -19.95
N SER A 9 28.53 -27.06 -18.84
CA SER A 9 27.78 -26.73 -17.66
C SER A 9 26.87 -25.53 -17.96
N LYS A 10 25.56 -25.75 -18.05
CA LYS A 10 24.59 -24.67 -18.09
C LYS A 10 24.58 -24.00 -16.72
N ARG A 11 25.22 -22.84 -16.63
CA ARG A 11 25.06 -21.96 -15.46
C ARG A 11 23.59 -21.56 -15.43
N HIS A 12 22.86 -22.03 -14.43
CA HIS A 12 21.56 -21.48 -14.07
C HIS A 12 21.81 -20.03 -13.61
N GLN A 13 21.51 -19.08 -14.49
CA GLN A 13 21.40 -17.68 -14.06
C GLN A 13 20.13 -17.62 -13.22
N SER A 14 20.28 -17.57 -11.91
CA SER A 14 19.21 -17.19 -11.00
C SER A 14 18.81 -15.76 -11.36
N LYS A 15 17.61 -15.58 -11.91
CA LYS A 15 17.05 -14.24 -12.06
C LYS A 15 16.95 -13.63 -10.69
N ALA A 16 17.76 -12.59 -10.43
CA ALA A 16 17.63 -11.82 -9.21
C ALA A 16 16.19 -11.37 -9.04
N ARG A 17 15.57 -11.63 -7.87
CA ARG A 17 14.25 -11.11 -7.57
C ARG A 17 14.30 -9.60 -7.65
N PRO A 18 13.35 -8.95 -8.39
CA PRO A 18 13.33 -7.50 -8.43
C PRO A 18 13.21 -6.95 -7.01
N GLY A 19 13.96 -5.89 -6.72
CA GLY A 19 13.88 -5.22 -5.43
C GLY A 19 12.47 -4.70 -5.13
N PRO A 20 12.13 -4.36 -3.86
CA PRO A 20 10.79 -3.94 -3.45
C PRO A 20 10.20 -2.80 -4.30
N SER A 21 11.05 -1.91 -4.80
CA SER A 21 10.65 -0.77 -5.64
C SER A 21 10.15 -1.18 -7.03
N GLN A 22 10.62 -2.28 -7.59
CA GLN A 22 10.25 -2.75 -8.93
C GLN A 22 9.00 -3.64 -8.89
N GLN A 23 8.82 -4.39 -7.82
CA GLN A 23 7.66 -5.24 -7.58
C GLN A 23 6.37 -4.42 -7.36
N ALA A 24 6.50 -3.22 -6.80
CA ALA A 24 5.37 -2.31 -6.56
C ALA A 24 4.76 -1.73 -7.85
N PHE A 25 5.48 -1.75 -8.96
CA PHE A 25 5.01 -1.22 -10.26
C PHE A 25 4.16 -2.17 -11.05
N ASP A 26 4.50 -3.47 -10.99
CA ASP A 26 3.84 -4.48 -11.80
C ASP A 26 2.55 -4.98 -11.15
N ASP A 27 2.27 -4.57 -9.88
CA ASP A 27 1.23 -5.16 -9.03
C ASP A 27 0.11 -4.19 -8.61
N ILE A 28 -0.19 -3.15 -9.40
CA ILE A 28 -1.38 -2.33 -9.15
C ILE A 28 -2.61 -3.13 -9.54
N CYS A 29 -3.50 -3.36 -8.57
CA CYS A 29 -4.78 -3.99 -8.81
C CYS A 29 -5.93 -3.11 -8.29
N PHE A 30 -7.15 -3.43 -8.71
CA PHE A 30 -8.35 -2.72 -8.29
C PHE A 30 -9.09 -3.56 -7.26
N ILE A 31 -9.41 -2.96 -6.12
CA ILE A 31 -10.16 -3.61 -5.06
C ILE A 31 -11.45 -2.82 -4.80
N GLU A 32 -12.55 -3.54 -4.55
CA GLU A 32 -13.81 -2.94 -4.12
C GLU A 32 -13.61 -2.20 -2.79
N LEU A 33 -14.15 -0.99 -2.66
CA LEU A 33 -13.98 -0.18 -1.45
C LEU A 33 -14.47 -0.89 -0.20
N GLU A 34 -15.55 -1.68 -0.32
CA GLU A 34 -16.16 -2.42 0.78
C GLU A 34 -15.31 -3.61 1.28
N ALA A 35 -14.35 -4.09 0.48
CA ALA A 35 -13.46 -5.18 0.89
C ALA A 35 -12.29 -4.70 1.75
N LEU A 36 -12.00 -3.41 1.76
CA LEU A 36 -10.90 -2.82 2.50
C LEU A 36 -11.21 -2.66 3.97
N LYS A 37 -10.22 -2.91 4.82
CA LYS A 37 -10.32 -2.80 6.27
C LYS A 37 -9.51 -1.63 6.79
N GLU A 38 -10.18 -0.79 7.55
CA GLU A 38 -9.60 0.39 8.17
C GLU A 38 -9.14 0.09 9.60
N HIS A 39 -8.18 0.84 10.09
CA HIS A 39 -7.72 0.78 11.47
C HIS A 39 -7.52 2.17 12.11
N GLU A 40 -7.75 3.24 11.36
CA GLU A 40 -7.52 4.61 11.82
C GLU A 40 -8.65 5.52 11.36
N GLU A 41 -9.06 6.45 12.23
CA GLU A 41 -10.06 7.46 11.92
C GLU A 41 -9.49 8.53 10.99
N ILE A 42 -10.37 9.12 10.20
CA ILE A 42 -10.02 10.21 9.29
C ILE A 42 -10.30 11.57 9.93
N ARG A 43 -9.68 12.61 9.39
CA ARG A 43 -9.93 14.02 9.77
C ARG A 43 -10.94 14.61 8.76
N PRO A 44 -12.13 15.02 9.24
CA PRO A 44 -13.21 15.50 8.33
C PRO A 44 -12.83 16.72 7.49
N ASP A 45 -12.06 17.65 8.05
CA ASP A 45 -11.58 18.84 7.34
C ASP A 45 -10.66 18.49 6.18
N TYR A 46 -9.71 17.62 6.42
CA TYR A 46 -8.78 17.14 5.39
C TYR A 46 -9.51 16.29 4.33
N LEU A 47 -10.48 15.49 4.75
CA LEU A 47 -11.30 14.68 3.82
C LEU A 47 -12.05 15.56 2.81
N GLU A 48 -12.69 16.65 3.25
CA GLU A 48 -13.42 17.54 2.35
C GLU A 48 -12.47 18.23 1.36
N GLN A 49 -11.31 18.67 1.82
CA GLN A 49 -10.30 19.24 0.96
C GLN A 49 -9.85 18.23 -0.11
N LEU A 50 -9.48 17.03 0.29
CA LEU A 50 -9.02 15.98 -0.62
C LEU A 50 -10.09 15.59 -1.63
N LYS A 51 -11.34 15.44 -1.19
CA LYS A 51 -12.47 15.15 -2.08
C LYS A 51 -12.63 16.22 -3.16
N ASN A 52 -12.55 17.48 -2.76
CA ASN A 52 -12.69 18.61 -3.70
C ASN A 52 -11.54 18.68 -4.70
N GLU A 53 -10.31 18.39 -4.25
CA GLU A 53 -9.15 18.30 -5.14
C GLU A 53 -9.33 17.19 -6.19
N ILE A 54 -9.73 15.98 -5.76
CA ILE A 54 -9.96 14.85 -6.66
C ILE A 54 -11.06 15.16 -7.67
N LEU A 55 -12.17 15.77 -7.25
CA LEU A 55 -13.26 16.16 -8.14
C LEU A 55 -12.81 17.22 -9.14
N SER A 56 -12.02 18.20 -8.71
CA SER A 56 -11.49 19.24 -9.58
C SER A 56 -10.55 18.68 -10.64
N ASP A 57 -9.70 17.73 -10.26
CA ASP A 57 -8.77 17.08 -11.17
C ASP A 57 -9.46 16.08 -12.11
N GLY A 58 -10.58 15.50 -11.70
CA GLY A 58 -11.32 14.46 -12.44
C GLY A 58 -10.60 13.13 -12.54
N ILE A 59 -9.46 12.98 -11.87
CA ILE A 59 -8.62 11.79 -11.88
C ILE A 59 -8.16 11.46 -10.47
N LEU A 60 -7.91 10.16 -10.23
CA LEU A 60 -7.16 9.70 -9.06
C LEU A 60 -5.68 9.59 -9.42
N LYS A 61 -4.84 10.34 -8.72
CA LYS A 61 -3.40 10.42 -9.01
C LYS A 61 -2.61 9.27 -8.43
N MET A 62 -2.97 8.80 -7.23
CA MET A 62 -2.17 7.87 -6.44
C MET A 62 -2.99 6.65 -6.02
N PRO A 63 -2.40 5.45 -6.00
CA PRO A 63 -3.01 4.29 -5.36
C PRO A 63 -2.90 4.37 -3.84
N ILE A 64 -3.51 3.44 -3.13
CA ILE A 64 -3.29 3.24 -1.70
C ILE A 64 -2.44 1.99 -1.45
N ALA A 65 -1.82 1.91 -0.28
CA ALA A 65 -1.05 0.74 0.17
C ALA A 65 -1.92 -0.17 1.04
N VAL A 66 -1.96 -1.46 0.72
CA VAL A 66 -2.84 -2.44 1.35
C VAL A 66 -2.10 -3.74 1.62
N ASP A 67 -2.40 -4.40 2.73
CA ASP A 67 -1.90 -5.75 2.98
C ASP A 67 -2.63 -6.77 2.08
N LYS A 68 -1.86 -7.55 1.34
CA LYS A 68 -2.38 -8.55 0.40
C LYS A 68 -3.17 -9.69 1.05
N ASN A 69 -2.90 -9.99 2.32
CA ASN A 69 -3.52 -11.13 3.01
C ASN A 69 -4.83 -10.77 3.71
N THR A 70 -4.93 -9.57 4.26
CA THR A 70 -6.06 -9.13 5.08
C THR A 70 -6.89 -8.01 4.45
N TYR A 71 -6.36 -7.33 3.44
CA TYR A 71 -6.90 -6.09 2.87
C TYR A 71 -6.98 -4.93 3.87
N ILE A 72 -6.12 -4.95 4.88
CA ILE A 72 -5.95 -3.82 5.80
C ILE A 72 -5.21 -2.69 5.08
N ILE A 73 -5.73 -1.48 5.19
CA ILE A 73 -5.11 -0.28 4.63
C ILE A 73 -3.86 0.06 5.45
N LEU A 74 -2.72 0.16 4.79
CA LEU A 74 -1.47 0.60 5.40
C LEU A 74 -1.24 2.11 5.22
N ASP A 75 -1.70 2.66 4.10
CA ASP A 75 -1.70 4.09 3.82
C ASP A 75 -2.84 4.43 2.87
N GLY A 76 -3.59 5.49 3.16
CA GLY A 76 -4.65 5.97 2.27
C GLY A 76 -6.07 5.96 2.84
N HIS A 77 -6.28 5.99 4.15
CA HIS A 77 -7.61 6.03 4.77
C HIS A 77 -8.45 7.21 4.28
N HIS A 78 -7.89 8.42 4.17
CA HIS A 78 -8.61 9.60 3.68
C HIS A 78 -9.02 9.43 2.21
N LEU A 79 -8.16 8.82 1.40
CA LEU A 79 -8.45 8.58 -0.01
C LEU A 79 -9.62 7.62 -0.20
N LEU A 80 -9.68 6.55 0.60
CA LEU A 80 -10.82 5.63 0.63
C LEU A 80 -12.13 6.38 0.89
N HIS A 81 -12.16 7.20 1.93
CA HIS A 81 -13.37 7.96 2.28
C HIS A 81 -13.74 9.00 1.24
N ALA A 82 -12.76 9.67 0.64
CA ALA A 82 -13.00 10.61 -0.46
C ALA A 82 -13.67 9.92 -1.65
N LEU A 83 -13.17 8.76 -2.07
CA LEU A 83 -13.74 8.00 -3.17
C LEU A 83 -15.14 7.47 -2.86
N LYS A 84 -15.42 7.05 -1.62
CA LYS A 84 -16.76 6.67 -1.18
C LYS A 84 -17.73 7.83 -1.33
N LYS A 85 -17.36 9.03 -0.89
CA LYS A 85 -18.19 10.24 -1.02
C LYS A 85 -18.42 10.65 -2.48
N ILE A 86 -17.45 10.43 -3.35
CA ILE A 86 -17.58 10.72 -4.79
C ILE A 86 -18.49 9.71 -5.50
N GLY A 87 -18.72 8.53 -4.91
CA GLY A 87 -19.54 7.48 -5.48
C GLY A 87 -18.75 6.44 -6.27
N CYS A 88 -17.46 6.36 -6.06
CA CYS A 88 -16.62 5.28 -6.61
C CYS A 88 -16.91 3.95 -5.90
N LYS A 89 -16.69 2.84 -6.61
CA LYS A 89 -16.92 1.49 -6.09
C LYS A 89 -15.61 0.75 -5.84
N ARG A 90 -14.55 1.11 -6.54
CA ARG A 90 -13.24 0.46 -6.46
C ARG A 90 -12.11 1.49 -6.43
N ILE A 91 -10.97 1.03 -5.96
CA ILE A 91 -9.76 1.84 -5.82
C ILE A 91 -8.54 1.05 -6.30
N PRO A 92 -7.59 1.68 -7.01
CA PRO A 92 -6.31 1.06 -7.31
C PRO A 92 -5.47 0.96 -6.05
N VAL A 93 -4.87 -0.19 -5.83
CA VAL A 93 -4.04 -0.48 -4.65
C VAL A 93 -2.70 -1.07 -5.06
N ILE A 94 -1.69 -0.83 -4.23
CA ILE A 94 -0.44 -1.59 -4.22
C ILE A 94 -0.53 -2.58 -3.06
N LEU A 95 -0.35 -3.87 -3.36
CA LEU A 95 -0.38 -4.93 -2.36
C LEU A 95 1.01 -5.17 -1.77
N PHE A 96 1.06 -5.20 -0.45
CA PHE A 96 2.26 -5.51 0.31
C PHE A 96 2.04 -6.75 1.17
N ASP A 97 3.11 -7.45 1.47
CA ASP A 97 3.11 -8.46 2.53
C ASP A 97 3.41 -7.77 3.87
N TYR A 98 2.38 -7.54 4.67
CA TYR A 98 2.51 -6.85 5.96
C TYR A 98 3.37 -7.63 6.96
N GLN A 99 3.53 -8.94 6.78
CA GLN A 99 4.39 -9.77 7.62
C GLN A 99 5.87 -9.66 7.24
N SER A 100 6.18 -9.03 6.10
CA SER A 100 7.57 -8.80 5.70
C SER A 100 8.31 -7.95 6.73
N PRO A 101 9.55 -8.35 7.13
CA PRO A 101 10.36 -7.55 8.05
C PRO A 101 10.81 -6.20 7.47
N GLU A 102 10.65 -6.00 6.16
CA GLU A 102 10.93 -4.73 5.50
C GLU A 102 9.88 -3.66 5.79
N ILE A 103 8.67 -4.06 6.22
CA ILE A 103 7.60 -3.14 6.59
C ILE A 103 7.57 -3.00 8.09
N GLU A 104 7.61 -1.77 8.58
CA GLU A 104 7.51 -1.42 9.98
C GLU A 104 6.37 -0.44 10.22
N VAL A 105 5.82 -0.47 11.42
CA VAL A 105 4.89 0.55 11.90
C VAL A 105 5.55 1.32 13.04
N ILE A 106 5.50 2.63 12.98
CA ILE A 106 6.01 3.52 14.03
C ILE A 106 4.91 4.48 14.48
N PRO A 107 4.92 4.90 15.76
CA PRO A 107 3.95 5.86 16.25
C PRO A 107 4.25 7.27 15.70
N TRP A 108 3.21 8.09 15.58
CA TRP A 108 3.36 9.52 15.31
C TRP A 108 3.95 10.26 16.51
N ARG A 109 3.61 9.80 17.74
CA ARG A 109 4.05 10.39 18.99
C ARG A 109 5.07 9.48 19.64
N GLU A 110 6.19 10.04 20.10
CA GLU A 110 7.32 9.28 20.65
C GLU A 110 6.98 8.51 21.94
N ASP A 111 5.98 8.96 22.69
CA ASP A 111 5.52 8.33 23.93
C ASP A 111 4.46 7.24 23.75
N GLU A 112 4.02 7.01 22.51
CA GLU A 112 3.06 5.98 22.17
C GLU A 112 3.76 4.72 21.67
N ASN A 113 3.19 3.57 21.96
CA ASN A 113 3.63 2.29 21.44
C ASN A 113 2.60 1.75 20.44
N ILE A 114 3.07 1.39 19.26
CA ILE A 114 2.24 0.79 18.21
C ILE A 114 2.95 -0.41 17.61
N THR A 115 2.22 -1.50 17.42
CA THR A 115 2.74 -2.74 16.82
C THR A 115 1.88 -3.18 15.66
N LYS A 116 2.43 -4.01 14.77
CA LYS A 116 1.65 -4.61 13.68
C LYS A 116 0.46 -5.41 14.19
N GLU A 117 0.63 -6.15 15.29
CA GLU A 117 -0.45 -6.92 15.92
C GLU A 117 -1.60 -6.00 16.38
N MET A 118 -1.30 -4.86 16.95
CA MET A 118 -2.31 -3.87 17.35
C MET A 118 -3.11 -3.36 16.14
N ILE A 119 -2.43 -3.08 15.04
CA ILE A 119 -3.07 -2.66 13.79
C ILE A 119 -4.00 -3.75 13.27
N VAL A 120 -3.52 -4.98 13.16
CA VAL A 120 -4.30 -6.13 12.66
C VAL A 120 -5.52 -6.39 13.54
N GLN A 121 -5.33 -6.46 14.86
CA GLN A 121 -6.43 -6.70 15.80
C GLN A 121 -7.48 -5.60 15.74
N THR A 122 -7.06 -4.34 15.67
CA THR A 122 -7.97 -3.20 15.56
C THR A 122 -8.80 -3.27 14.28
N ALA A 123 -8.16 -3.49 13.15
CA ALA A 123 -8.83 -3.57 11.85
C ALA A 123 -9.79 -4.76 11.76
N LEU A 124 -9.36 -5.94 12.18
CA LEU A 124 -10.20 -7.16 12.14
C LEU A 124 -11.38 -7.09 13.12
N ALA A 125 -11.26 -6.36 14.21
CA ALA A 125 -12.35 -6.12 15.15
C ALA A 125 -13.33 -5.03 14.68
N GLY A 126 -13.08 -4.39 13.53
CA GLY A 126 -13.91 -3.28 13.03
C GLY A 126 -13.76 -2.01 13.84
N ARG A 127 -12.67 -1.87 14.58
CA ARG A 127 -12.37 -0.67 15.39
C ARG A 127 -11.38 0.23 14.67
N ARG A 128 -11.29 1.48 15.12
CA ARG A 128 -10.39 2.50 14.58
C ARG A 128 -9.68 3.21 15.70
N MET A 129 -8.38 3.45 15.50
CA MET A 129 -7.57 4.31 16.37
C MET A 129 -7.77 5.78 15.98
N PRO A 130 -7.45 6.73 16.87
CA PRO A 130 -7.49 8.16 16.53
C PRO A 130 -6.65 8.49 15.29
N PRO A 131 -6.95 9.59 14.58
CA PRO A 131 -6.14 10.04 13.46
C PRO A 131 -4.68 10.25 13.86
N LYS A 132 -3.74 9.94 12.96
CA LYS A 132 -2.30 10.07 13.19
C LYS A 132 -1.80 9.28 14.40
N THR A 133 -2.22 8.02 14.52
CA THR A 133 -1.69 7.09 15.51
C THR A 133 -0.48 6.33 14.98
N SER A 134 -0.50 5.93 13.72
CA SER A 134 0.52 5.08 13.11
C SER A 134 1.07 5.64 11.81
N ARG A 135 2.33 5.32 11.55
CA ARG A 135 2.96 5.53 10.24
C ARG A 135 3.54 4.19 9.77
N HIS A 136 3.19 3.78 8.58
CA HIS A 136 3.78 2.61 7.96
C HIS A 136 5.01 3.01 7.16
N MET A 137 6.11 2.34 7.44
CA MET A 137 7.42 2.59 6.87
C MET A 137 7.92 1.36 6.11
N ILE A 138 8.76 1.58 5.14
CA ILE A 138 9.42 0.50 4.40
C ILE A 138 10.94 0.71 4.39
N LEU A 139 11.67 -0.39 4.57
CA LEU A 139 13.12 -0.40 4.52
C LEU A 139 13.58 -0.53 3.07
N ILE A 140 14.26 0.48 2.56
CA ILE A 140 14.82 0.53 1.21
C ILE A 140 16.30 0.86 1.30
N LYS A 141 17.16 -0.06 0.84
CA LYS A 141 18.63 0.10 0.85
C LYS A 141 19.17 0.53 2.21
N GLY A 142 18.66 -0.07 3.29
CA GLY A 142 19.08 0.21 4.66
C GLY A 142 18.47 1.49 5.27
N GLU A 143 17.62 2.21 4.56
CA GLU A 143 16.92 3.40 5.04
C GLU A 143 15.43 3.15 5.23
N LEU A 144 14.90 3.60 6.35
CA LEU A 144 13.47 3.52 6.66
C LEU A 144 12.76 4.75 6.06
N LYS A 145 11.83 4.51 5.15
CA LYS A 145 11.06 5.55 4.45
C LYS A 145 9.58 5.30 4.60
N HIS A 146 8.77 6.37 4.51
CA HIS A 146 7.31 6.23 4.51
C HIS A 146 6.88 5.37 3.33
N ILE A 147 5.91 4.46 3.55
CA ILE A 147 5.48 3.50 2.54
C ILE A 147 4.93 4.17 1.27
N SER A 148 4.42 5.38 1.40
CA SER A 148 3.93 6.18 0.26
C SER A 148 5.00 6.49 -0.80
N ILE A 149 6.28 6.33 -0.49
CA ILE A 149 7.35 6.51 -1.47
C ILE A 149 7.23 5.53 -2.65
N LEU A 150 6.57 4.40 -2.45
CA LEU A 150 6.31 3.39 -3.48
C LEU A 150 5.00 3.64 -4.23
N GLU A 151 4.19 4.57 -3.77
CA GLU A 151 2.98 5.00 -4.46
C GLU A 151 3.38 5.96 -5.60
N LYS A 152 2.99 5.63 -6.83
CA LYS A 152 3.34 6.43 -8.01
C LYS A 152 2.11 6.94 -8.73
N ASP A 153 2.29 8.02 -9.48
CA ASP A 153 1.23 8.64 -10.27
C ASP A 153 0.65 7.64 -11.27
N ILE A 154 -0.62 7.31 -11.10
CA ILE A 154 -1.36 6.41 -11.95
C ILE A 154 -2.38 7.14 -12.85
N ASN A 155 -2.85 8.32 -12.44
CA ASN A 155 -3.72 9.20 -13.20
C ASN A 155 -4.94 8.51 -13.82
N ILE A 156 -5.74 7.84 -13.00
CA ILE A 156 -6.91 7.09 -13.44
C ILE A 156 -8.15 7.99 -13.42
N PRO A 157 -8.88 8.13 -14.54
CA PRO A 157 -10.14 8.88 -14.56
C PRO A 157 -11.17 8.31 -13.58
N LEU A 158 -11.91 9.19 -12.90
CA LEU A 158 -12.87 8.80 -11.86
C LEU A 158 -14.01 7.91 -12.39
N ASP A 159 -14.41 8.08 -13.64
CA ASP A 159 -15.43 7.24 -14.28
C ASP A 159 -15.02 5.77 -14.40
N LYS A 160 -13.72 5.48 -14.41
CA LYS A 160 -13.18 4.11 -14.38
C LYS A 160 -13.31 3.44 -13.01
N LEU A 161 -13.57 4.22 -11.96
CA LEU A 161 -13.66 3.74 -10.57
C LEU A 161 -15.10 3.60 -10.06
N LYS A 162 -16.08 4.05 -10.84
CA LYS A 162 -17.50 4.00 -10.50
C LYS A 162 -18.17 2.66 -10.82
#